data_4d3d73bcd9ba387227befe5858e40c3a
#
_entry.id   4d3d73bcd9ba387227befe5858e40c3a
#
_cell.length_a   1.000
_cell.length_b   1.000
_cell.length_c   1.000
_cell.angle_alpha   90.00
_cell.angle_beta   90.00
_cell.angle_gamma   90.00
#
_symmetry.space_group_name_H-M   'P 1'
#
loop_
_entity.id
_entity.type
_entity.pdbx_description
1 polymer ?
#
loop_
_entity_poly.entity_id
_entity_poly.type
_entity_poly.pdbx_seq_one_letter_code
_entity_poly.pdbx_strand_id
1 'polypeptide(L)'
;MPADSAPNIAALLLAAGRGERMRPLTDHTPKPLLTVHGKSLLQWRMEALLRGGFQRAVINTAWLGELIEAQFGSSFSAAACSPKPMQLNYSREGQDFGRALETAGGISRALPMLGEVFWVMASDIYAPDFVFDPLDVQHFLNSNMLAHIWLVPNPEHNPGGDFGLDAYSGLALNTPKGSGQPRFTFSTVGLYRRELFLPPWCDTPPGNPQGACAALAPLLRTAMDQQRVSAALYTGAWTDVGTPERLAFLNAERQA
;
A
#
# COMPACT_ATOMS: atom_id res chain seq x y z
N MET A 1 -30.60 8.72 9.86
CA MET A 1 -29.99 8.51 8.54
C MET A 1 -29.29 7.16 8.58
N PRO A 2 -29.59 6.18 7.71
CA PRO A 2 -28.78 4.98 7.67
C PRO A 2 -27.36 5.42 7.34
N ALA A 3 -26.36 4.88 8.06
CA ALA A 3 -24.97 5.11 7.81
C ALA A 3 -24.72 4.79 6.33
N ASP A 4 -24.33 5.80 5.54
CA ASP A 4 -23.93 5.61 4.15
C ASP A 4 -22.91 4.48 4.11
N SER A 5 -23.25 3.42 3.38
CA SER A 5 -22.33 2.30 3.19
C SER A 5 -21.02 2.86 2.62
N ALA A 6 -19.92 2.51 3.26
CA ALA A 6 -18.58 2.86 2.76
C ALA A 6 -18.55 2.62 1.24
N PRO A 7 -17.99 3.56 0.45
CA PRO A 7 -17.97 3.41 -0.99
C PRO A 7 -17.34 2.06 -1.34
N ASN A 8 -17.91 1.36 -2.34
CA ASN A 8 -17.47 0.03 -2.77
C ASN A 8 -16.11 0.11 -3.49
N ILE A 9 -15.10 0.55 -2.72
CA ILE A 9 -13.72 0.80 -3.17
C ILE A 9 -12.88 -0.43 -2.83
N ALA A 10 -12.09 -0.88 -3.79
CA ALA A 10 -11.14 -1.95 -3.60
C ALA A 10 -9.82 -1.41 -3.01
N ALA A 11 -9.09 -2.27 -2.31
CA ALA A 11 -7.72 -2.03 -1.88
C ALA A 11 -6.78 -2.96 -2.63
N LEU A 12 -5.64 -2.46 -3.10
CA LEU A 12 -4.53 -3.27 -3.58
C LEU A 12 -3.48 -3.41 -2.47
N LEU A 13 -3.25 -4.65 -2.06
CA LEU A 13 -2.24 -5.04 -1.08
C LEU A 13 -1.00 -5.54 -1.82
N LEU A 14 0.09 -4.78 -1.77
CA LEU A 14 1.33 -5.09 -2.48
C LEU A 14 2.10 -6.18 -1.74
N ALA A 15 2.08 -7.40 -2.25
CA ALA A 15 2.63 -8.59 -1.64
C ALA A 15 3.60 -9.39 -2.56
N ALA A 16 3.96 -8.83 -3.72
CA ALA A 16 4.79 -9.52 -4.71
C ALA A 16 6.30 -9.50 -4.40
N GLY A 17 6.75 -8.71 -3.42
CA GLY A 17 8.17 -8.53 -3.11
C GLY A 17 8.86 -9.80 -2.64
N ARG A 18 10.11 -10.06 -3.13
CA ARG A 18 10.92 -11.23 -2.73
C ARG A 18 11.36 -11.18 -1.26
N GLY A 19 11.50 -9.97 -0.70
CA GLY A 19 11.96 -9.83 0.68
C GLY A 19 13.44 -10.21 0.90
N GLU A 20 14.32 -9.90 -0.03
CA GLU A 20 15.75 -10.31 0.00
C GLU A 20 16.47 -9.99 1.32
N ARG A 21 16.21 -8.82 1.89
CA ARG A 21 16.82 -8.38 3.16
C ARG A 21 16.30 -9.14 4.39
N MET A 22 15.22 -9.91 4.24
CA MET A 22 14.62 -10.71 5.30
C MET A 22 15.13 -12.16 5.32
N ARG A 23 16.04 -12.54 4.42
CA ARG A 23 16.62 -13.89 4.42
C ARG A 23 17.39 -14.17 5.71
N PRO A 24 17.34 -15.41 6.22
CA PRO A 24 16.75 -16.60 5.60
C PRO A 24 15.23 -16.77 5.81
N LEU A 25 14.57 -15.88 6.58
CA LEU A 25 13.13 -16.02 6.92
C LEU A 25 12.25 -16.12 5.68
N THR A 26 12.61 -15.37 4.62
CA THR A 26 11.83 -15.32 3.37
C THR A 26 12.23 -16.37 2.34
N ASP A 27 13.07 -17.33 2.68
CA ASP A 27 13.39 -18.43 1.77
C ASP A 27 12.22 -19.43 1.65
N HIS A 28 11.41 -19.57 2.71
CA HIS A 28 10.29 -20.50 2.78
C HIS A 28 8.96 -19.87 3.18
N THR A 29 8.96 -18.59 3.58
CA THR A 29 7.74 -17.86 3.98
C THR A 29 7.74 -16.52 3.26
N PRO A 30 6.71 -16.19 2.44
CA PRO A 30 6.68 -14.89 1.80
C PRO A 30 6.56 -13.80 2.87
N LYS A 31 7.24 -12.66 2.68
CA LYS A 31 7.33 -11.58 3.66
C LYS A 31 5.97 -11.14 4.23
N PRO A 32 4.88 -11.05 3.44
CA PRO A 32 3.55 -10.69 3.95
C PRO A 32 2.99 -11.66 5.00
N LEU A 33 3.50 -12.89 5.05
CA LEU A 33 3.08 -13.92 6.04
C LEU A 33 3.95 -13.96 7.30
N LEU A 34 5.04 -13.18 7.37
CA LEU A 34 5.80 -13.03 8.61
C LEU A 34 4.92 -12.37 9.68
N THR A 35 5.08 -12.80 10.94
CA THR A 35 4.15 -12.44 12.01
C THR A 35 4.71 -11.37 12.93
N VAL A 36 3.85 -10.41 13.26
CA VAL A 36 4.04 -9.44 14.34
C VAL A 36 2.90 -9.62 15.34
N HIS A 37 3.22 -9.84 16.60
CA HIS A 37 2.25 -10.10 17.68
C HIS A 37 1.24 -11.20 17.35
N GLY A 38 1.70 -12.30 16.73
CA GLY A 38 0.89 -13.48 16.43
C GLY A 38 -0.01 -13.36 15.20
N LYS A 39 0.03 -12.26 14.46
CA LYS A 39 -0.69 -12.08 13.19
C LYS A 39 0.26 -11.78 12.05
N SER A 40 -0.02 -12.29 10.85
CA SER A 40 0.79 -11.94 9.68
C SER A 40 0.65 -10.44 9.33
N LEU A 41 1.70 -9.88 8.72
CA LEU A 41 1.69 -8.48 8.28
C LEU A 41 0.51 -8.19 7.35
N LEU A 42 0.21 -9.12 6.45
CA LEU A 42 -0.94 -9.01 5.54
C LEU A 42 -2.28 -9.03 6.30
N GLN A 43 -2.40 -9.86 7.34
CA GLN A 43 -3.60 -9.90 8.18
C GLN A 43 -3.84 -8.58 8.89
N TRP A 44 -2.80 -7.92 9.44
CA TRP A 44 -2.91 -6.60 10.03
C TRP A 44 -3.52 -5.57 9.07
N ARG A 45 -3.12 -5.61 7.79
CA ARG A 45 -3.66 -4.70 6.75
C ARG A 45 -5.12 -4.98 6.44
N MET A 46 -5.48 -6.26 6.26
CA MET A 46 -6.85 -6.67 5.98
C MET A 46 -7.80 -6.34 7.13
N GLU A 47 -7.38 -6.56 8.38
CA GLU A 47 -8.17 -6.18 9.55
C GLU A 47 -8.37 -4.67 9.66
N ALA A 48 -7.34 -3.86 9.37
CA ALA A 48 -7.46 -2.40 9.36
C ALA A 48 -8.44 -1.91 8.28
N LEU A 49 -8.39 -2.46 7.08
CA LEU A 49 -9.36 -2.18 6.02
C LEU A 49 -10.78 -2.56 6.41
N LEU A 50 -10.97 -3.74 7.01
CA LEU A 50 -12.29 -4.19 7.50
C LEU A 50 -12.86 -3.25 8.57
N ARG A 51 -12.02 -2.73 9.49
CA ARG A 51 -12.45 -1.73 10.47
C ARG A 51 -12.93 -0.43 9.81
N GLY A 52 -12.30 -0.04 8.68
CA GLY A 52 -12.73 1.09 7.86
C GLY A 52 -13.94 0.82 6.96
N GLY A 53 -14.48 -0.41 6.98
CA GLY A 53 -15.63 -0.79 6.15
C GLY A 53 -15.29 -1.23 4.73
N PHE A 54 -14.01 -1.36 4.38
CA PHE A 54 -13.57 -1.80 3.05
C PHE A 54 -13.53 -3.32 2.97
N GLN A 55 -14.32 -3.89 2.06
CA GLN A 55 -14.59 -5.34 2.00
C GLN A 55 -14.11 -5.99 0.68
N ARG A 56 -13.30 -5.29 -0.10
CA ARG A 56 -12.73 -5.81 -1.35
C ARG A 56 -11.24 -5.55 -1.37
N ALA A 57 -10.45 -6.59 -1.55
CA ALA A 57 -9.01 -6.47 -1.74
C ALA A 57 -8.53 -7.27 -2.94
N VAL A 58 -7.53 -6.73 -3.62
CA VAL A 58 -6.69 -7.41 -4.59
C VAL A 58 -5.31 -7.56 -3.94
N ILE A 59 -4.75 -8.74 -3.99
CA ILE A 59 -3.40 -9.03 -3.49
C ILE A 59 -2.53 -9.35 -4.70
N ASN A 60 -1.49 -8.55 -4.98
CA ASN A 60 -0.54 -8.96 -6.00
C ASN A 60 0.49 -9.92 -5.40
N THR A 61 0.81 -10.97 -6.13
CA THR A 61 1.68 -12.05 -5.64
C THR A 61 2.76 -12.38 -6.68
N ALA A 62 3.97 -12.67 -6.19
CA ALA A 62 5.03 -13.22 -7.04
C ALA A 62 5.82 -14.32 -6.29
N TRP A 63 6.70 -13.96 -5.36
CA TRP A 63 7.48 -14.92 -4.61
C TRP A 63 6.61 -15.68 -3.60
N LEU A 64 6.56 -17.03 -3.70
CA LEU A 64 5.76 -17.90 -2.83
C LEU A 64 4.28 -17.44 -2.73
N GLY A 65 3.74 -16.90 -3.81
CA GLY A 65 2.37 -16.35 -3.84
C GLY A 65 1.30 -17.40 -3.53
N GLU A 66 1.54 -18.66 -3.88
CA GLU A 66 0.68 -19.80 -3.59
C GLU A 66 0.46 -20.02 -2.08
N LEU A 67 1.46 -19.69 -1.23
CA LEU A 67 1.31 -19.77 0.22
C LEU A 67 0.36 -18.71 0.76
N ILE A 68 0.35 -17.50 0.15
CA ILE A 68 -0.59 -16.45 0.51
C ILE A 68 -2.01 -16.88 0.14
N GLU A 69 -2.20 -17.40 -1.07
CA GLU A 69 -3.49 -17.89 -1.55
C GLU A 69 -4.00 -19.09 -0.74
N ALA A 70 -3.11 -20.01 -0.38
CA ALA A 70 -3.45 -21.16 0.47
C ALA A 70 -3.90 -20.75 1.88
N GLN A 71 -3.30 -19.68 2.44
CA GLN A 71 -3.63 -19.21 3.78
C GLN A 71 -4.95 -18.44 3.84
N PHE A 72 -5.26 -17.62 2.83
CA PHE A 72 -6.40 -16.71 2.90
C PHE A 72 -7.56 -17.08 1.96
N GLY A 73 -7.34 -17.91 0.95
CA GLY A 73 -8.38 -18.30 -0.01
C GLY A 73 -8.99 -17.10 -0.75
N SER A 74 -10.29 -17.17 -1.03
CA SER A 74 -11.03 -16.12 -1.76
C SER A 74 -11.76 -15.12 -0.84
N SER A 75 -11.70 -15.31 0.49
CA SER A 75 -12.35 -14.42 1.46
C SER A 75 -11.63 -14.44 2.80
N PHE A 76 -11.63 -13.29 3.47
CA PHE A 76 -11.05 -13.14 4.79
C PHE A 76 -12.09 -12.62 5.78
N SER A 77 -12.21 -13.27 6.93
CA SER A 77 -13.15 -12.90 8.00
C SER A 77 -12.39 -12.55 9.28
N ALA A 78 -12.77 -11.43 9.89
CA ALA A 78 -12.31 -10.99 11.20
C ALA A 78 -13.50 -10.38 11.94
N ALA A 79 -14.24 -11.21 12.68
CA ALA A 79 -15.51 -10.82 13.33
C ALA A 79 -15.36 -9.62 14.28
N ALA A 80 -14.18 -9.46 14.92
CA ALA A 80 -13.88 -8.30 15.76
C ALA A 80 -13.74 -6.98 14.96
N CYS A 81 -13.54 -7.05 13.64
CA CYS A 81 -13.34 -5.89 12.77
C CYS A 81 -14.57 -5.57 11.93
N SER A 82 -15.27 -6.60 11.45
CA SER A 82 -16.45 -6.45 10.58
C SER A 82 -17.34 -7.70 10.64
N PRO A 83 -18.67 -7.54 10.62
CA PRO A 83 -19.60 -8.68 10.50
C PRO A 83 -19.60 -9.30 9.09
N LYS A 84 -19.09 -8.59 8.08
CA LYS A 84 -19.01 -9.07 6.70
C LYS A 84 -17.59 -9.42 6.34
N PRO A 85 -17.36 -10.52 5.61
CA PRO A 85 -16.04 -10.89 5.14
C PRO A 85 -15.53 -9.93 4.04
N MET A 86 -14.22 -9.84 3.91
CA MET A 86 -13.54 -9.21 2.78
C MET A 86 -13.44 -10.22 1.64
N GLN A 87 -13.81 -9.80 0.42
CA GLN A 87 -13.57 -10.56 -0.79
C GLN A 87 -12.13 -10.35 -1.26
N LEU A 88 -11.44 -11.44 -1.56
CA LEU A 88 -10.05 -11.44 -2.00
C LEU A 88 -9.96 -11.88 -3.47
N ASN A 89 -9.22 -11.10 -4.26
CA ASN A 89 -8.78 -11.45 -5.60
C ASN A 89 -7.25 -11.41 -5.65
N TYR A 90 -6.64 -12.10 -6.61
CA TYR A 90 -5.19 -12.18 -6.73
C TYR A 90 -4.71 -11.74 -8.12
N SER A 91 -3.70 -10.88 -8.12
CA SER A 91 -2.93 -10.49 -9.31
C SER A 91 -1.61 -11.26 -9.29
N ARG A 92 -1.55 -12.36 -10.06
CA ARG A 92 -0.47 -13.37 -9.98
C ARG A 92 0.69 -13.02 -10.89
N GLU A 93 1.49 -12.02 -10.50
CA GLU A 93 2.66 -11.57 -11.27
C GLU A 93 3.70 -12.69 -11.42
N GLY A 94 3.98 -13.43 -10.34
CA GLY A 94 4.96 -14.52 -10.34
C GLY A 94 4.57 -15.67 -11.26
N GLN A 95 3.29 -16.05 -11.27
CA GLN A 95 2.78 -17.11 -12.13
C GLN A 95 2.80 -16.71 -13.61
N ASP A 96 2.42 -15.46 -13.90
CA ASP A 96 2.28 -14.99 -15.27
C ASP A 96 3.60 -14.56 -15.90
N PHE A 97 4.53 -13.99 -15.09
CA PHE A 97 5.77 -13.36 -15.59
C PHE A 97 7.05 -13.85 -14.90
N GLY A 98 6.95 -14.77 -13.93
CA GLY A 98 8.10 -15.30 -13.19
C GLY A 98 8.78 -14.29 -12.24
N ARG A 99 8.20 -13.09 -12.06
CA ARG A 99 8.78 -12.01 -11.25
C ARG A 99 7.74 -11.00 -10.79
N ALA A 100 8.11 -10.16 -9.80
CA ALA A 100 7.38 -8.95 -9.45
C ALA A 100 7.58 -7.85 -10.51
N LEU A 101 6.56 -7.01 -10.71
CA LEU A 101 6.52 -5.98 -11.76
C LEU A 101 6.81 -4.57 -11.22
N GLU A 102 7.38 -4.44 -10.03
CA GLU A 102 7.48 -3.20 -9.28
C GLU A 102 6.10 -2.57 -8.99
N THR A 103 6.09 -1.44 -8.28
CA THR A 103 4.83 -0.95 -7.72
C THR A 103 3.85 -0.47 -8.79
N ALA A 104 4.27 0.39 -9.72
CA ALA A 104 3.36 0.88 -10.75
C ALA A 104 3.00 -0.19 -11.79
N GLY A 105 3.96 -1.07 -12.15
CA GLY A 105 3.69 -2.21 -13.02
C GLY A 105 2.68 -3.19 -12.43
N GLY A 106 2.77 -3.46 -11.11
CA GLY A 106 1.83 -4.28 -10.37
C GLY A 106 0.44 -3.63 -10.25
N ILE A 107 0.39 -2.31 -10.00
CA ILE A 107 -0.88 -1.55 -10.00
C ILE A 107 -1.53 -1.62 -11.38
N SER A 108 -0.78 -1.34 -12.45
CA SER A 108 -1.29 -1.42 -13.83
C SER A 108 -1.81 -2.83 -14.17
N ARG A 109 -1.14 -3.88 -13.66
CA ARG A 109 -1.60 -5.28 -13.78
C ARG A 109 -2.94 -5.50 -13.09
N ALA A 110 -3.12 -4.95 -11.89
CA ALA A 110 -4.33 -5.11 -11.08
C ALA A 110 -5.49 -4.19 -11.51
N LEU A 111 -5.26 -3.15 -12.33
CA LEU A 111 -6.27 -2.16 -12.70
C LEU A 111 -7.63 -2.75 -13.17
N PRO A 112 -7.70 -3.85 -13.95
CA PRO A 112 -8.99 -4.45 -14.33
C PRO A 112 -9.83 -4.93 -13.13
N MET A 113 -9.21 -5.19 -11.97
CA MET A 113 -9.86 -5.65 -10.74
C MET A 113 -10.16 -4.50 -9.76
N LEU A 114 -9.61 -3.30 -10.02
CA LEU A 114 -9.76 -2.09 -9.22
C LEU A 114 -10.82 -1.17 -9.83
N GLY A 115 -11.37 -0.25 -9.04
CA GLY A 115 -12.32 0.77 -9.52
C GLY A 115 -11.62 2.02 -10.04
N GLU A 116 -12.40 3.12 -10.17
CA GLU A 116 -11.86 4.44 -10.56
C GLU A 116 -11.00 5.07 -9.46
N VAL A 117 -11.32 4.77 -8.20
CA VAL A 117 -10.53 5.14 -7.03
C VAL A 117 -10.30 3.89 -6.20
N PHE A 118 -9.11 3.74 -5.68
CA PHE A 118 -8.73 2.57 -4.89
C PHE A 118 -7.60 2.91 -3.90
N TRP A 119 -7.55 2.14 -2.82
CA TRP A 119 -6.43 2.13 -1.90
C TRP A 119 -5.27 1.31 -2.46
N VAL A 120 -4.04 1.76 -2.18
CA VAL A 120 -2.82 0.94 -2.37
C VAL A 120 -1.99 1.02 -1.11
N MET A 121 -1.46 -0.11 -0.67
CA MET A 121 -0.53 -0.17 0.46
C MET A 121 0.39 -1.36 0.35
N ALA A 122 1.62 -1.20 0.86
CA ALA A 122 2.54 -2.32 1.01
C ALA A 122 2.11 -3.23 2.16
N SER A 123 2.22 -4.53 1.95
CA SER A 123 1.88 -5.54 2.96
C SER A 123 2.98 -5.76 4.01
N ASP A 124 4.13 -5.13 3.86
CA ASP A 124 5.28 -5.26 4.75
C ASP A 124 5.40 -4.12 5.79
N ILE A 125 4.35 -3.32 5.92
CA ILE A 125 4.25 -2.24 6.89
C ILE A 125 3.49 -2.71 8.12
N TYR A 126 3.99 -2.37 9.30
CA TYR A 126 3.27 -2.47 10.57
C TYR A 126 2.87 -1.06 11.02
N ALA A 127 1.57 -0.76 10.97
CA ALA A 127 0.96 0.47 11.47
C ALA A 127 -0.43 0.10 12.04
N PRO A 128 -0.46 -0.40 13.29
CA PRO A 128 -1.65 -1.04 13.88
C PRO A 128 -2.82 -0.07 14.06
N ASP A 129 -2.51 1.21 14.29
CA ASP A 129 -3.49 2.26 14.59
C ASP A 129 -3.87 3.09 13.37
N PHE A 130 -3.38 2.72 12.17
CA PHE A 130 -3.77 3.43 10.94
C PHE A 130 -5.24 3.17 10.63
N VAL A 131 -6.00 4.26 10.48
CA VAL A 131 -7.42 4.22 10.16
C VAL A 131 -7.64 4.47 8.68
N PHE A 132 -8.26 3.52 7.99
CA PHE A 132 -8.78 3.72 6.64
C PHE A 132 -10.16 4.38 6.75
N ASP A 133 -10.21 5.72 6.67
CA ASP A 133 -11.43 6.48 6.87
C ASP A 133 -12.22 6.62 5.54
N PRO A 134 -13.50 6.25 5.48
CA PRO A 134 -14.36 6.54 4.34
C PRO A 134 -14.47 8.03 3.99
N LEU A 135 -14.27 8.93 4.96
CA LEU A 135 -14.26 10.38 4.72
C LEU A 135 -13.07 10.80 3.86
N ASP A 136 -11.90 10.20 4.04
CA ASP A 136 -10.74 10.46 3.18
C ASP A 136 -11.05 10.12 1.73
N VAL A 137 -11.77 9.02 1.52
CA VAL A 137 -12.22 8.62 0.18
C VAL A 137 -13.20 9.64 -0.40
N GLN A 138 -14.15 10.13 0.39
CA GLN A 138 -15.12 11.14 -0.07
C GLN A 138 -14.41 12.45 -0.42
N HIS A 139 -13.49 12.93 0.42
CA HIS A 139 -12.68 14.11 0.14
C HIS A 139 -11.86 13.93 -1.13
N PHE A 140 -11.22 12.78 -1.29
CA PHE A 140 -10.44 12.47 -2.48
C PHE A 140 -11.29 12.41 -3.75
N LEU A 141 -12.47 11.79 -3.70
CA LEU A 141 -13.42 11.74 -4.81
C LEU A 141 -13.85 13.13 -5.27
N ASN A 142 -14.04 14.06 -4.34
CA ASN A 142 -14.46 15.44 -4.60
C ASN A 142 -13.30 16.36 -5.00
N SER A 143 -12.06 15.87 -4.97
CA SER A 143 -10.86 16.62 -5.38
C SER A 143 -10.54 16.39 -6.85
N ASN A 144 -9.57 17.13 -7.39
CA ASN A 144 -8.96 16.89 -8.69
C ASN A 144 -7.63 16.13 -8.58
N MET A 145 -7.29 15.58 -7.40
CA MET A 145 -6.04 14.88 -7.15
C MET A 145 -6.00 13.53 -7.86
N LEU A 146 -4.83 13.14 -8.35
CA LEU A 146 -4.54 11.81 -8.92
C LEU A 146 -4.11 10.81 -7.85
N ALA A 147 -3.52 11.32 -6.77
CA ALA A 147 -3.19 10.55 -5.58
C ALA A 147 -3.35 11.39 -4.32
N HIS A 148 -3.68 10.72 -3.21
CA HIS A 148 -3.51 11.22 -1.85
C HIS A 148 -2.64 10.21 -1.10
N ILE A 149 -1.51 10.66 -0.55
CA ILE A 149 -0.52 9.79 0.08
C ILE A 149 -0.33 10.14 1.56
N TRP A 150 -0.03 9.12 2.37
CA TRP A 150 0.36 9.36 3.76
C TRP A 150 1.87 9.36 3.88
N LEU A 151 2.38 10.42 4.49
CA LEU A 151 3.79 10.58 4.83
C LEU A 151 3.98 10.30 6.32
N VAL A 152 5.18 9.86 6.70
CA VAL A 152 5.56 9.62 8.10
C VAL A 152 6.87 10.34 8.42
N PRO A 153 7.16 10.62 9.69
CA PRO A 153 8.48 11.06 10.11
C PRO A 153 9.56 10.10 9.61
N ASN A 154 10.73 10.62 9.29
CA ASN A 154 11.80 9.83 8.71
C ASN A 154 12.35 8.83 9.72
N PRO A 155 12.30 7.52 9.44
CA PRO A 155 12.97 6.52 10.24
C PRO A 155 14.49 6.60 10.05
N GLU A 156 15.26 6.02 10.99
CA GLU A 156 16.73 6.03 10.96
C GLU A 156 17.33 5.54 9.62
N HIS A 157 16.71 4.57 8.99
CA HIS A 157 17.19 4.01 7.72
C HIS A 157 16.79 4.81 6.47
N ASN A 158 15.93 5.83 6.60
CA ASN A 158 15.60 6.79 5.54
C ASN A 158 15.62 8.24 6.07
N PRO A 159 16.76 8.73 6.60
CA PRO A 159 16.83 10.06 7.22
C PRO A 159 16.58 11.20 6.23
N GLY A 160 16.74 10.94 4.93
CA GLY A 160 16.54 11.93 3.87
C GLY A 160 15.08 12.07 3.39
N GLY A 161 14.19 11.17 3.80
CA GLY A 161 12.79 11.14 3.33
C GLY A 161 12.66 10.99 1.82
N ASP A 162 11.42 10.98 1.34
CA ASP A 162 11.07 10.74 -0.06
C ASP A 162 10.45 11.95 -0.75
N PHE A 163 9.55 12.67 -0.04
CA PHE A 163 8.76 13.79 -0.56
C PHE A 163 8.62 14.91 0.46
N GLY A 164 8.42 16.14 -0.02
CA GLY A 164 8.05 17.27 0.81
C GLY A 164 6.53 17.30 1.07
N LEU A 165 6.13 18.14 2.03
CA LEU A 165 4.73 18.43 2.34
C LEU A 165 4.57 19.94 2.52
N ASP A 166 3.66 20.53 1.76
CA ASP A 166 3.15 21.86 2.05
C ASP A 166 1.99 21.74 3.04
N ALA A 167 2.26 22.06 4.30
CA ALA A 167 1.27 21.96 5.37
C ALA A 167 0.07 22.94 5.20
N TYR A 168 0.21 23.99 4.39
CA TYR A 168 -0.86 24.96 4.17
C TYR A 168 -1.85 24.46 3.10
N SER A 169 -1.33 24.01 1.97
CA SER A 169 -2.16 23.51 0.85
C SER A 169 -2.50 22.02 0.96
N GLY A 170 -1.77 21.26 1.79
CA GLY A 170 -1.88 19.81 1.85
C GLY A 170 -1.30 19.10 0.61
N LEU A 171 -0.49 19.79 -0.20
CA LEU A 171 0.13 19.19 -1.38
C LEU A 171 1.42 18.45 -1.03
N ALA A 172 1.58 17.27 -1.62
CA ALA A 172 2.86 16.59 -1.66
C ALA A 172 3.79 17.27 -2.65
N LEU A 173 5.06 17.47 -2.27
CA LEU A 173 6.05 18.19 -3.07
C LEU A 173 7.16 17.24 -3.56
N ASN A 174 7.53 17.37 -4.82
CA ASN A 174 8.72 16.73 -5.39
C ASN A 174 10.00 17.46 -4.96
N THR A 175 10.20 17.58 -3.64
CA THR A 175 11.36 18.28 -3.07
C THR A 175 12.65 17.53 -3.39
N PRO A 176 13.66 18.16 -4.02
CA PRO A 176 14.92 17.52 -4.32
C PRO A 176 15.68 17.10 -3.05
N LYS A 177 16.34 15.94 -3.11
CA LYS A 177 17.22 15.52 -2.02
C LYS A 177 18.40 16.49 -1.88
N GLY A 178 18.67 16.93 -0.64
CA GLY A 178 19.75 17.89 -0.39
C GLY A 178 19.37 19.37 -0.57
N SER A 179 18.10 19.69 -0.88
CA SER A 179 17.63 21.09 -1.03
C SER A 179 17.58 21.88 0.28
N GLY A 180 17.80 21.23 1.43
CA GLY A 180 17.62 21.84 2.75
C GLY A 180 16.15 21.99 3.20
N GLN A 181 15.19 21.67 2.35
CA GLN A 181 13.78 21.70 2.71
C GLN A 181 13.33 20.41 3.41
N PRO A 182 12.35 20.48 4.33
CA PRO A 182 11.84 19.31 5.02
C PRO A 182 11.28 18.28 4.04
N ARG A 183 11.61 17.01 4.29
CA ARG A 183 11.10 15.86 3.56
C ARG A 183 10.66 14.80 4.56
N PHE A 184 9.71 13.99 4.15
CA PHE A 184 9.12 12.92 4.93
C PHE A 184 9.20 11.61 4.17
N THR A 185 9.16 10.50 4.87
CA THR A 185 9.13 9.16 4.26
C THR A 185 7.71 8.84 3.78
N PHE A 186 7.60 8.29 2.58
CA PHE A 186 6.33 7.79 2.07
C PHE A 186 5.95 6.49 2.81
N SER A 187 4.82 6.50 3.48
CA SER A 187 4.34 5.35 4.26
C SER A 187 3.98 4.14 3.42
N THR A 188 3.95 4.28 2.10
CA THR A 188 3.40 3.33 1.12
C THR A 188 1.88 3.16 1.16
N VAL A 189 1.16 3.94 1.95
CA VAL A 189 -0.30 4.00 1.96
C VAL A 189 -0.77 5.18 1.13
N GLY A 190 -1.73 4.96 0.24
CA GLY A 190 -2.32 6.03 -0.56
C GLY A 190 -3.65 5.65 -1.19
N LEU A 191 -4.43 6.68 -1.52
CA LEU A 191 -5.57 6.65 -2.42
C LEU A 191 -5.11 7.07 -3.81
N TYR A 192 -5.59 6.40 -4.83
CA TYR A 192 -5.20 6.66 -6.21
C TYR A 192 -6.41 6.70 -7.12
N ARG A 193 -6.36 7.60 -8.13
CA ARG A 193 -7.24 7.52 -9.30
C ARG A 193 -6.64 6.62 -10.36
N ARG A 194 -7.48 5.85 -10.99
CA ARG A 194 -7.14 5.06 -12.18
C ARG A 194 -6.44 5.90 -13.25
N GLU A 195 -6.82 7.17 -13.39
CA GLU A 195 -6.25 8.14 -14.34
C GLU A 195 -4.73 8.22 -14.25
N LEU A 196 -4.12 8.16 -13.04
CA LEU A 196 -2.66 8.21 -12.86
C LEU A 196 -1.92 7.06 -13.57
N PHE A 197 -2.61 5.96 -13.82
CA PHE A 197 -2.07 4.75 -14.45
C PHE A 197 -2.51 4.60 -15.91
N LEU A 198 -2.91 5.69 -16.55
CA LEU A 198 -3.29 5.77 -17.95
C LEU A 198 -2.48 6.88 -18.65
N PRO A 199 -2.36 6.88 -19.99
CA PRO A 199 -1.80 8.01 -20.70
C PRO A 199 -2.50 9.33 -20.36
N PRO A 200 -1.80 10.46 -20.27
CA PRO A 200 -0.37 10.63 -20.54
C PRO A 200 0.54 10.35 -19.33
N TRP A 201 0.03 9.90 -18.19
CA TRP A 201 0.81 9.71 -16.96
C TRP A 201 1.61 8.42 -16.97
N CYS A 202 1.04 7.35 -17.47
CA CYS A 202 1.63 6.02 -17.48
C CYS A 202 1.42 5.34 -18.84
N ASP A 203 2.51 4.85 -19.43
CA ASP A 203 2.47 4.16 -20.72
C ASP A 203 2.17 2.65 -20.58
N THR A 204 2.20 2.12 -19.35
CA THR A 204 1.88 0.72 -19.11
C THR A 204 0.36 0.51 -19.23
N PRO A 205 -0.13 -0.28 -20.19
CA PRO A 205 -1.55 -0.43 -20.40
C PRO A 205 -2.23 -1.18 -19.24
N PRO A 206 -3.53 -0.94 -18.99
CA PRO A 206 -4.30 -1.68 -17.99
C PRO A 206 -4.19 -3.20 -18.20
N GLY A 207 -4.01 -3.94 -17.11
CA GLY A 207 -3.75 -5.38 -17.14
C GLY A 207 -2.29 -5.74 -17.40
N ASN A 208 -1.46 -4.79 -17.83
CA ASN A 208 -0.01 -4.96 -18.06
C ASN A 208 0.33 -6.30 -18.75
N PRO A 209 -0.20 -6.58 -19.94
CA PRO A 209 -0.12 -7.90 -20.55
C PRO A 209 1.30 -8.33 -20.93
N GLN A 210 2.25 -7.39 -21.06
CA GLN A 210 3.66 -7.67 -21.32
C GLN A 210 4.49 -7.87 -20.06
N GLY A 211 3.92 -7.67 -18.86
CA GLY A 211 4.66 -7.75 -17.61
C GLY A 211 5.77 -6.68 -17.48
N ALA A 212 5.49 -5.46 -17.94
CA ALA A 212 6.43 -4.34 -17.83
C ALA A 212 6.65 -3.97 -16.37
N CYS A 213 7.92 -3.87 -15.96
CA CYS A 213 8.29 -3.33 -14.65
C CYS A 213 8.22 -1.81 -14.69
N ALA A 214 7.53 -1.21 -13.70
CA ALA A 214 7.42 0.24 -13.57
C ALA A 214 7.40 0.66 -12.10
N ALA A 215 8.25 1.63 -11.75
CA ALA A 215 8.30 2.20 -10.41
C ALA A 215 7.20 3.27 -10.22
N LEU A 216 6.64 3.35 -9.02
CA LEU A 216 5.58 4.34 -8.70
C LEU A 216 6.14 5.75 -8.48
N ALA A 217 7.33 5.88 -7.88
CA ALA A 217 7.86 7.18 -7.48
C ALA A 217 8.01 8.18 -8.65
N PRO A 218 8.45 7.81 -9.86
CA PRO A 218 8.49 8.73 -11.01
C PRO A 218 7.09 9.27 -11.38
N LEU A 219 6.06 8.43 -11.39
CA LEU A 219 4.68 8.85 -11.66
C LEU A 219 4.20 9.89 -10.64
N LEU A 220 4.42 9.58 -9.35
CA LEU A 220 4.07 10.51 -8.28
C LEU A 220 4.80 11.86 -8.42
N ARG A 221 6.10 11.85 -8.73
CA ARG A 221 6.88 13.07 -8.92
C ARG A 221 6.32 13.92 -10.07
N THR A 222 6.05 13.32 -11.21
CA THR A 222 5.43 14.01 -12.35
C THR A 222 4.08 14.62 -11.98
N ALA A 223 3.26 13.89 -11.22
CA ALA A 223 1.96 14.38 -10.76
C ALA A 223 2.10 15.48 -9.68
N MET A 224 3.10 15.38 -8.78
CA MET A 224 3.43 16.43 -7.80
C MET A 224 3.85 17.75 -8.48
N ASP A 225 4.67 17.67 -9.53
CA ASP A 225 5.11 18.83 -10.29
C ASP A 225 3.94 19.58 -10.97
N GLN A 226 2.82 18.85 -11.17
CA GLN A 226 1.56 19.41 -11.66
C GLN A 226 0.52 19.67 -10.56
N GLN A 227 0.92 19.62 -9.27
CA GLN A 227 0.06 19.84 -8.11
C GLN A 227 -1.17 18.90 -8.07
N ARG A 228 -0.99 17.66 -8.54
CA ARG A 228 -2.05 16.64 -8.61
C ARG A 228 -1.89 15.53 -7.55
N VAL A 229 -1.03 15.75 -6.54
CA VAL A 229 -0.86 14.84 -5.40
C VAL A 229 -1.01 15.60 -4.10
N SER A 230 -1.98 15.20 -3.28
CA SER A 230 -2.11 15.69 -1.90
C SER A 230 -1.48 14.70 -0.92
N ALA A 231 -1.16 15.17 0.29
CA ALA A 231 -0.63 14.31 1.34
C ALA A 231 -1.11 14.73 2.73
N ALA A 232 -1.11 13.75 3.65
CA ALA A 232 -1.27 13.96 5.08
C ALA A 232 -0.08 13.37 5.82
N LEU A 233 0.29 13.99 6.95
CA LEU A 233 1.33 13.46 7.85
C LEU A 233 0.68 12.53 8.87
N TYR A 234 1.07 11.26 8.85
CA TYR A 234 0.70 10.28 9.87
C TYR A 234 1.81 10.18 10.91
N THR A 235 1.48 10.45 12.16
CA THR A 235 2.42 10.47 13.30
C THR A 235 2.19 9.31 14.27
N GLY A 236 1.27 8.39 13.97
CA GLY A 236 1.07 7.17 14.74
C GLY A 236 2.19 6.14 14.53
N ALA A 237 2.09 5.02 15.22
CA ALA A 237 3.06 3.92 15.09
C ALA A 237 3.13 3.41 13.64
N TRP A 238 4.33 3.46 13.06
CA TRP A 238 4.60 3.00 11.71
C TRP A 238 6.02 2.41 11.61
N THR A 239 6.13 1.23 11.05
CA THR A 239 7.42 0.56 10.80
C THR A 239 7.35 -0.23 9.51
N ASP A 240 8.31 -0.03 8.60
CA ASP A 240 8.55 -0.98 7.52
C ASP A 240 9.34 -2.18 8.06
N VAL A 241 8.78 -3.35 7.95
CA VAL A 241 9.40 -4.60 8.42
C VAL A 241 10.41 -5.09 7.38
N GLY A 242 11.48 -4.31 7.20
CA GLY A 242 12.46 -4.49 6.12
C GLY A 242 13.61 -5.42 6.45
N THR A 243 13.85 -5.76 7.73
CA THR A 243 14.94 -6.64 8.17
C THR A 243 14.49 -7.56 9.32
N PRO A 244 15.19 -8.71 9.55
CA PRO A 244 14.90 -9.60 10.67
C PRO A 244 14.98 -8.90 12.03
N GLU A 245 15.91 -7.96 12.20
CA GLU A 245 16.09 -7.23 13.45
C GLU A 245 14.88 -6.36 13.76
N ARG A 246 14.30 -5.66 12.76
CA ARG A 246 13.08 -4.86 12.95
C ARG A 246 11.88 -5.74 13.29
N LEU A 247 11.77 -6.91 12.68
CA LEU A 247 10.72 -7.88 13.00
C LEU A 247 10.87 -8.38 14.45
N ALA A 248 12.09 -8.70 14.88
CA ALA A 248 12.37 -9.14 16.23
C ALA A 248 12.06 -8.04 17.25
N PHE A 249 12.46 -6.79 16.97
CA PHE A 249 12.18 -5.63 17.81
C PHE A 249 10.67 -5.43 18.03
N LEU A 250 9.88 -5.41 16.96
CA LEU A 250 8.42 -5.29 17.05
C LEU A 250 7.78 -6.39 17.90
N ASN A 251 8.28 -7.62 17.80
CA ASN A 251 7.74 -8.72 18.59
C ASN A 251 8.18 -8.69 20.07
N ALA A 252 9.28 -8.00 20.40
CA ALA A 252 9.77 -7.85 21.78
C ALA A 252 9.02 -6.76 22.57
N GLU A 253 8.60 -5.66 21.93
CA GLU A 253 7.93 -4.52 22.59
C GLU A 253 6.63 -4.88 23.33
N ARG A 254 5.96 -5.96 23.01
CA ARG A 254 4.70 -6.37 23.65
C ARG A 254 4.89 -7.28 24.87
N GLN A 255 6.13 -7.63 25.23
CA GLN A 255 6.43 -8.48 26.41
C GLN A 255 6.74 -7.65 27.67
N ALA A 256 6.76 -6.32 27.54
CA ALA A 256 6.92 -5.35 28.64
C ALA A 256 5.58 -4.68 28.96
#